data_e6f5ff37b1ad66d0b83fadc312265f81
#
_entry.id   e6f5ff37b1ad66d0b83fadc312265f81
#
_cell.length_a   1.000
_cell.length_b   1.000
_cell.length_c   1.000
_cell.angle_alpha   90.00
_cell.angle_beta   90.00
_cell.angle_gamma   90.00
#
_symmetry.space_group_name_H-M   'P 1'
#
loop_
_entity.id
_entity.type
_entity.pdbx_description
1 polymer ?
#
loop_
_entity_poly.entity_id
_entity_poly.type
_entity_poly.pdbx_seq_one_letter_code
_entity_poly.pdbx_strand_id
1 'polypeptide(L)'
;EGGTVSYDRWFRGDIAPFGGISYAPNDRLNFTLEYSSDGYDLETRRGGFEHSSPFNFGVDYRFKNDTQLSLYYAHGTTLGAQVTVALNPKTTGIPAGNETGGLPVKPRPQGSASDLGWTTQLAAAEASVQQRLVSSLDREKLLVAGFELQPRSATLRLENPTYGAPAQAIGRAARVMTRIMPDSVEEFTIVPVENGMPMSAITLQRSDLEALEND
;
A
#
# COMPACT_ATOMS: atom_id res chain seq x y z
N GLU A 1 40.07 -12.96 4.66
CA GLU A 1 40.44 -14.26 5.16
C GLU A 1 39.32 -14.76 6.06
N GLY A 2 38.68 -15.86 5.66
CA GLY A 2 37.60 -16.48 6.43
C GLY A 2 38.14 -17.15 7.69
N GLY A 3 37.44 -16.99 8.83
CA GLY A 3 37.80 -17.63 10.08
C GLY A 3 37.79 -19.16 9.97
N THR A 4 38.77 -19.82 10.57
CA THR A 4 38.77 -21.27 10.68
C THR A 4 37.78 -21.73 11.74
N VAL A 5 36.92 -22.69 11.36
CA VAL A 5 35.98 -23.31 12.29
C VAL A 5 36.80 -24.25 13.20
N SER A 6 36.93 -23.91 14.49
CA SER A 6 37.61 -24.75 15.46
C SER A 6 36.59 -25.44 16.37
N TYR A 7 36.36 -26.73 16.12
CA TYR A 7 35.40 -27.56 16.85
C TYR A 7 35.84 -27.85 18.32
N ASP A 8 37.11 -27.62 18.64
CA ASP A 8 37.70 -27.79 19.95
C ASP A 8 37.28 -26.72 20.97
N ARG A 9 36.62 -25.66 20.52
CA ARG A 9 36.09 -24.59 21.37
C ARG A 9 34.62 -24.72 21.70
N TRP A 10 33.92 -25.68 21.11
CA TRP A 10 32.51 -25.88 21.35
C TRP A 10 32.32 -26.69 22.65
N PHE A 11 31.38 -26.25 23.50
CA PHE A 11 31.05 -26.87 24.78
C PHE A 11 32.19 -26.90 25.81
N ARG A 12 33.12 -25.95 25.73
CA ARG A 12 34.17 -25.75 26.74
C ARG A 12 33.93 -24.44 27.47
N GLY A 13 33.82 -24.50 28.76
CA GLY A 13 33.61 -23.36 29.65
C GLY A 13 32.66 -23.70 30.79
N ASP A 14 32.45 -22.75 31.66
CA ASP A 14 31.51 -22.87 32.77
C ASP A 14 30.06 -22.90 32.22
N ILE A 15 29.19 -23.63 32.92
CA ILE A 15 27.77 -23.69 32.58
C ILE A 15 27.13 -22.36 33.00
N ALA A 16 26.62 -21.62 32.05
CA ALA A 16 25.89 -20.37 32.27
C ALA A 16 24.37 -20.58 32.11
N PRO A 17 23.60 -20.84 33.16
CA PRO A 17 22.14 -20.98 33.06
C PRO A 17 21.52 -19.63 32.77
N PHE A 18 20.50 -19.65 31.89
CA PHE A 18 19.67 -18.50 31.58
C PHE A 18 18.19 -18.91 31.52
N GLY A 19 17.31 -17.96 31.73
CA GLY A 19 15.87 -18.19 31.63
C GLY A 19 15.09 -16.89 31.72
N GLY A 20 13.82 -16.92 31.31
CA GLY A 20 12.97 -15.73 31.37
C GLY A 20 11.52 -16.06 31.55
N ILE A 21 10.76 -15.07 31.98
CA ILE A 21 9.31 -15.10 32.12
C ILE A 21 8.75 -13.92 31.35
N SER A 22 7.70 -14.18 30.56
CA SER A 22 6.94 -13.15 29.87
C SER A 22 5.49 -13.16 30.36
N TYR A 23 4.95 -11.98 30.62
CA TYR A 23 3.58 -11.78 31.07
C TYR A 23 2.86 -10.75 30.18
N ALA A 24 1.81 -11.19 29.48
CA ALA A 24 0.98 -10.37 28.62
C ALA A 24 -0.42 -10.20 29.23
N PRO A 25 -0.72 -9.10 29.93
CA PRO A 25 -2.06 -8.85 30.48
C PRO A 25 -3.12 -8.61 29.39
N ASN A 26 -2.72 -8.23 28.19
CA ASN A 26 -3.57 -8.05 27.02
C ASN A 26 -2.74 -8.15 25.73
N ASP A 27 -3.39 -8.11 24.56
CA ASP A 27 -2.76 -8.27 23.24
C ASP A 27 -1.79 -7.14 22.85
N ARG A 28 -1.70 -6.08 23.64
CA ARG A 28 -0.88 -4.91 23.35
C ARG A 28 0.30 -4.71 24.27
N LEU A 29 0.24 -5.26 25.47
CA LEU A 29 1.25 -5.02 26.49
C LEU A 29 1.88 -6.34 26.91
N ASN A 30 3.20 -6.37 26.88
CA ASN A 30 4.01 -7.51 27.34
C ASN A 30 5.12 -7.04 28.26
N PHE A 31 5.32 -7.77 29.35
CA PHE A 31 6.43 -7.59 30.28
C PHE A 31 7.33 -8.79 30.21
N THR A 32 8.62 -8.56 30.17
CA THR A 32 9.64 -9.63 30.14
C THR A 32 10.62 -9.43 31.28
N LEU A 33 10.90 -10.52 31.97
CA LEU A 33 11.97 -10.62 32.98
C LEU A 33 12.89 -11.74 32.55
N GLU A 34 14.17 -11.44 32.38
CA GLU A 34 15.19 -12.41 32.04
C GLU A 34 16.27 -12.47 33.12
N TYR A 35 16.81 -13.66 33.31
CA TYR A 35 17.98 -13.93 34.11
C TYR A 35 19.07 -14.57 33.26
N SER A 36 20.27 -14.04 33.31
CA SER A 36 21.48 -14.63 32.71
C SER A 36 22.61 -14.69 33.73
N SER A 37 23.18 -15.85 33.89
CA SER A 37 24.37 -16.02 34.74
C SER A 37 25.67 -15.71 34.01
N ASP A 38 25.63 -15.33 32.74
CA ASP A 38 26.81 -14.91 31.99
C ASP A 38 27.36 -13.59 32.58
N GLY A 39 28.65 -13.59 32.96
CA GLY A 39 29.32 -12.42 33.51
C GLY A 39 29.76 -11.39 32.48
N TYR A 40 29.63 -11.71 31.17
CA TYR A 40 30.08 -10.87 30.06
C TYR A 40 31.50 -10.30 30.21
N ASP A 41 32.40 -11.10 30.80
CA ASP A 41 33.76 -10.67 31.17
C ASP A 41 34.59 -10.12 30.01
N LEU A 42 34.36 -10.63 28.80
CA LEU A 42 35.12 -10.21 27.64
C LEU A 42 34.63 -8.86 27.12
N GLU A 43 33.32 -8.66 27.11
CA GLU A 43 32.61 -7.45 26.66
C GLU A 43 32.86 -6.29 27.63
N THR A 44 32.76 -6.54 28.92
CA THR A 44 33.03 -5.55 29.97
C THR A 44 34.48 -5.10 29.97
N ARG A 45 35.44 -6.03 29.82
CA ARG A 45 36.85 -5.68 29.69
C ARG A 45 37.19 -4.87 28.46
N ARG A 46 36.41 -5.00 27.38
CA ARG A 46 36.58 -4.24 26.14
C ARG A 46 35.83 -2.90 26.16
N GLY A 47 35.15 -2.56 27.25
CA GLY A 47 34.43 -1.31 27.42
C GLY A 47 33.12 -1.23 26.64
N GLY A 48 32.53 -2.37 26.26
CA GLY A 48 31.24 -2.41 25.56
C GLY A 48 30.06 -1.93 26.41
N PHE A 49 30.02 -2.36 27.65
CA PHE A 49 29.05 -1.94 28.67
C PHE A 49 29.54 -2.39 30.08
N GLU A 50 28.90 -1.87 31.13
CA GLU A 50 29.13 -2.32 32.50
C GLU A 50 28.03 -3.32 32.89
N HIS A 51 28.45 -4.49 33.39
CA HIS A 51 27.56 -5.52 33.92
C HIS A 51 27.46 -5.43 35.42
N SER A 52 26.30 -5.03 35.96
CA SER A 52 26.08 -4.92 37.41
C SER A 52 24.89 -5.76 37.92
N SER A 53 24.12 -6.37 37.02
CA SER A 53 22.99 -7.22 37.40
C SER A 53 22.79 -8.35 36.38
N PRO A 54 22.50 -9.58 36.84
CA PRO A 54 22.13 -10.70 35.99
C PRO A 54 20.68 -10.62 35.48
N PHE A 55 19.89 -9.61 35.91
CA PHE A 55 18.50 -9.46 35.52
C PHE A 55 18.31 -8.40 34.46
N ASN A 56 17.50 -8.72 33.47
CA ASN A 56 17.03 -7.80 32.41
C ASN A 56 15.52 -7.67 32.48
N PHE A 57 15.02 -6.47 32.24
CA PHE A 57 13.59 -6.14 32.22
C PHE A 57 13.21 -5.55 30.87
N GLY A 58 12.09 -6.00 30.32
CA GLY A 58 11.54 -5.47 29.08
C GLY A 58 10.06 -5.13 29.21
N VAL A 59 9.64 -4.10 28.48
CA VAL A 59 8.23 -3.75 28.30
C VAL A 59 8.00 -3.48 26.82
N ASP A 60 7.06 -4.21 26.24
CA ASP A 60 6.67 -4.05 24.85
C ASP A 60 5.25 -3.51 24.78
N TYR A 61 5.03 -2.48 23.96
CA TYR A 61 3.72 -1.96 23.66
C TYR A 61 3.44 -1.99 22.17
N ARG A 62 2.35 -2.70 21.76
CA ARG A 62 1.91 -2.79 20.38
C ARG A 62 0.79 -1.80 20.10
N PHE A 63 1.03 -0.92 19.14
CA PHE A 63 0.03 0.02 18.63
C PHE A 63 -0.96 -0.66 17.67
N LYS A 64 -2.08 0.02 17.36
CA LYS A 64 -3.12 -0.51 16.46
C LYS A 64 -2.66 -0.69 15.00
N ASN A 65 -1.60 -0.02 14.59
CA ASN A 65 -1.02 -0.04 13.25
C ASN A 65 0.16 -1.04 13.10
N ASP A 66 0.19 -2.07 13.95
CA ASP A 66 1.25 -3.09 13.98
C ASP A 66 2.68 -2.55 14.22
N THR A 67 2.78 -1.33 14.74
CA THR A 67 4.03 -0.78 15.25
C THR A 67 4.20 -1.22 16.71
N GLN A 68 5.40 -1.63 17.11
CA GLN A 68 5.74 -1.98 18.48
C GLN A 68 6.83 -1.06 19.01
N LEU A 69 6.64 -0.56 20.21
CA LEU A 69 7.66 0.12 20.99
C LEU A 69 8.09 -0.82 22.10
N SER A 70 9.40 -1.09 22.17
CA SER A 70 10.02 -1.88 23.23
C SER A 70 10.95 -0.97 24.03
N LEU A 71 10.82 -1.01 25.35
CA LEU A 71 11.75 -0.39 26.28
C LEU A 71 12.38 -1.49 27.13
N TYR A 72 13.68 -1.41 27.34
CA TYR A 72 14.37 -2.41 28.13
C TYR A 72 15.45 -1.81 29.00
N TYR A 73 15.67 -2.48 30.14
CA TYR A 73 16.75 -2.22 31.03
C TYR A 73 17.55 -3.51 31.17
N ALA A 74 18.82 -3.49 30.80
CA ALA A 74 19.66 -4.66 30.72
C ALA A 74 20.98 -4.46 31.48
N HIS A 75 21.52 -5.57 31.97
CA HIS A 75 22.84 -5.65 32.65
C HIS A 75 22.98 -4.77 33.91
N GLY A 76 21.87 -4.18 34.40
CA GLY A 76 21.89 -3.26 35.53
C GLY A 76 22.38 -1.85 35.24
N THR A 77 22.77 -1.53 34.01
CA THR A 77 23.35 -0.24 33.60
C THR A 77 22.86 0.30 32.30
N THR A 78 22.29 -0.55 31.44
CA THR A 78 21.92 -0.19 30.06
C THR A 78 20.42 0.00 29.92
N LEU A 79 20.02 1.18 29.50
CA LEU A 79 18.63 1.47 29.11
C LEU A 79 18.56 1.59 27.59
N GLY A 80 17.60 0.89 26.99
CA GLY A 80 17.42 0.93 25.54
C GLY A 80 15.96 1.04 25.13
N ALA A 81 15.76 1.53 23.91
CA ALA A 81 14.47 1.59 23.25
C ALA A 81 14.57 1.09 21.82
N GLN A 82 13.54 0.38 21.36
CA GLN A 82 13.42 -0.14 20.00
C GLN A 82 12.04 0.13 19.46
N VAL A 83 11.98 0.55 18.20
CA VAL A 83 10.72 0.65 17.44
C VAL A 83 10.76 -0.39 16.34
N THR A 84 9.74 -1.25 16.32
CA THR A 84 9.56 -2.27 15.28
C THR A 84 8.30 -1.95 14.48
N VAL A 85 8.43 -1.86 13.16
CA VAL A 85 7.30 -1.69 12.23
C VAL A 85 7.12 -2.99 11.47
N ALA A 86 5.98 -3.66 11.66
CA ALA A 86 5.67 -4.87 10.93
C ALA A 86 5.18 -4.50 9.51
N LEU A 87 6.01 -4.80 8.52
CA LEU A 87 5.60 -4.72 7.12
C LEU A 87 4.94 -6.04 6.73
N ASN A 88 3.61 -6.03 6.63
CA ASN A 88 2.87 -7.21 6.19
C ASN A 88 2.76 -7.22 4.65
N PRO A 89 3.42 -8.15 3.95
CA PRO A 89 3.34 -8.21 2.49
C PRO A 89 1.94 -8.57 1.96
N LYS A 90 1.04 -9.06 2.83
CA LYS A 90 -0.38 -9.30 2.48
C LYS A 90 -1.23 -8.03 2.52
N THR A 91 -0.77 -6.99 3.23
CA THR A 91 -1.41 -5.67 3.29
C THR A 91 -0.37 -4.64 2.87
N THR A 92 0.00 -4.65 1.60
CA THR A 92 0.89 -3.65 1.03
C THR A 92 0.23 -2.28 1.09
N GLY A 93 0.96 -1.26 1.53
CA GLY A 93 0.49 0.14 1.50
C GLY A 93 0.21 0.63 0.07
N ILE A 94 0.75 -0.07 -0.93
CA ILE A 94 0.43 0.06 -2.35
C ILE A 94 -0.25 -1.25 -2.73
N PRO A 95 -1.53 -1.26 -3.10
CA PRO A 95 -2.23 -2.45 -3.57
C PRO A 95 -1.47 -3.09 -4.75
N ALA A 96 -1.18 -4.37 -4.66
CA ALA A 96 -0.41 -5.11 -5.66
C ALA A 96 -1.13 -6.41 -6.02
N GLY A 97 -2.18 -6.32 -6.84
CA GLY A 97 -2.85 -7.48 -7.42
C GLY A 97 -3.88 -8.18 -6.52
N ASN A 98 -4.15 -7.66 -5.33
CA ASN A 98 -5.20 -8.17 -4.42
C ASN A 98 -6.42 -7.24 -4.34
N GLU A 99 -6.49 -6.24 -5.21
CA GLU A 99 -7.60 -5.33 -5.24
C GLU A 99 -8.86 -6.01 -5.80
N THR A 100 -10.00 -5.57 -5.30
CA THR A 100 -11.28 -5.97 -5.89
C THR A 100 -11.26 -5.68 -7.39
N GLY A 101 -11.75 -6.61 -8.20
CA GLY A 101 -11.84 -6.44 -9.66
C GLY A 101 -12.53 -5.11 -10.01
N GLY A 102 -12.07 -4.46 -11.07
CA GLY A 102 -12.72 -3.25 -11.59
C GLY A 102 -14.12 -3.54 -12.10
N LEU A 103 -14.91 -2.49 -12.27
CA LEU A 103 -16.22 -2.62 -12.90
C LEU A 103 -16.07 -3.23 -14.32
N PRO A 104 -17.00 -4.09 -14.76
CA PRO A 104 -16.98 -4.60 -16.13
C PRO A 104 -17.30 -3.47 -17.14
N VAL A 105 -16.84 -3.61 -18.36
CA VAL A 105 -17.24 -2.75 -19.48
C VAL A 105 -18.77 -2.83 -19.64
N LYS A 106 -19.40 -1.70 -19.88
CA LYS A 106 -20.81 -1.66 -20.22
C LYS A 106 -20.96 -1.46 -21.72
N PRO A 107 -21.39 -2.49 -22.48
CA PRO A 107 -21.68 -2.31 -23.89
C PRO A 107 -22.85 -1.36 -24.06
N ARG A 108 -22.80 -0.54 -25.12
CA ARG A 108 -23.90 0.34 -25.49
C ARG A 108 -24.96 -0.44 -26.28
N PRO A 109 -26.23 0.03 -26.30
CA PRO A 109 -27.28 -0.54 -27.13
C PRO A 109 -26.93 -0.45 -28.63
N GLN A 110 -27.33 -1.43 -29.40
CA GLN A 110 -27.14 -1.41 -30.87
C GLN A 110 -27.80 -0.16 -31.47
N GLY A 111 -27.06 0.54 -32.32
CA GLY A 111 -27.54 1.74 -33.02
C GLY A 111 -27.45 3.04 -32.19
N SER A 112 -27.22 3.00 -30.89
CA SER A 112 -27.18 4.21 -30.06
C SER A 112 -25.92 5.09 -30.27
N ALA A 113 -24.90 4.58 -30.94
CA ALA A 113 -23.68 5.32 -31.25
C ALA A 113 -23.87 6.56 -32.13
N SER A 114 -24.99 6.65 -32.84
CA SER A 114 -25.36 7.80 -33.68
C SER A 114 -26.20 8.85 -32.96
N ASP A 115 -26.64 8.58 -31.71
CA ASP A 115 -27.47 9.52 -30.95
C ASP A 115 -26.65 10.71 -30.44
N LEU A 116 -26.91 11.87 -31.05
CA LEU A 116 -26.30 13.16 -30.71
C LEU A 116 -27.31 14.12 -30.06
N GLY A 117 -28.50 13.65 -29.69
CA GLY A 117 -29.57 14.50 -29.11
C GLY A 117 -29.11 15.29 -27.87
N TRP A 118 -28.22 14.73 -27.07
CA TRP A 118 -27.66 15.36 -25.87
C TRP A 118 -26.76 16.57 -26.18
N THR A 119 -26.20 16.68 -27.37
CA THR A 119 -25.27 17.77 -27.76
C THR A 119 -25.97 19.13 -27.90
N THR A 120 -27.28 19.15 -27.97
CA THR A 120 -28.09 20.41 -28.01
C THR A 120 -27.90 21.24 -26.72
N GLN A 121 -27.50 20.62 -25.64
CA GLN A 121 -27.19 21.26 -24.35
C GLN A 121 -25.82 20.77 -23.83
N LEU A 122 -24.80 20.87 -24.64
CA LEU A 122 -23.46 20.29 -24.38
C LEU A 122 -22.92 20.67 -23.01
N ALA A 123 -22.92 21.94 -22.62
CA ALA A 123 -22.38 22.40 -21.34
C ALA A 123 -23.12 21.80 -20.13
N ALA A 124 -24.45 21.66 -20.20
CA ALA A 124 -25.24 21.04 -19.13
C ALA A 124 -24.98 19.52 -19.06
N ALA A 125 -24.86 18.87 -20.22
CA ALA A 125 -24.54 17.47 -20.34
C ALA A 125 -23.11 17.19 -19.78
N GLU A 126 -22.15 18.00 -20.16
CA GLU A 126 -20.77 17.89 -19.66
C GLU A 126 -20.70 18.00 -18.12
N ALA A 127 -21.33 19.02 -17.52
CA ALA A 127 -21.37 19.18 -16.07
C ALA A 127 -22.01 17.97 -15.36
N SER A 128 -23.12 17.44 -15.90
CA SER A 128 -23.79 16.25 -15.37
C SER A 128 -22.92 14.99 -15.49
N VAL A 129 -22.28 14.80 -16.64
CA VAL A 129 -21.36 13.67 -16.89
C VAL A 129 -20.14 13.76 -15.97
N GLN A 130 -19.56 14.95 -15.84
CA GLN A 130 -18.40 15.18 -14.96
C GLN A 130 -18.74 14.84 -13.50
N GLN A 131 -19.88 15.28 -12.98
CA GLN A 131 -20.29 14.97 -11.60
C GLN A 131 -20.42 13.47 -11.37
N ARG A 132 -21.03 12.73 -12.29
CA ARG A 132 -21.16 11.26 -12.21
C ARG A 132 -19.80 10.57 -12.36
N LEU A 133 -18.93 11.09 -13.22
CA LEU A 133 -17.59 10.57 -13.45
C LEU A 133 -16.74 10.70 -12.19
N VAL A 134 -16.71 11.89 -11.58
CA VAL A 134 -15.99 12.14 -10.31
C VAL A 134 -16.45 11.16 -9.23
N SER A 135 -17.77 11.05 -9.00
CA SER A 135 -18.30 10.16 -7.95
C SER A 135 -18.04 8.68 -8.21
N SER A 136 -17.91 8.26 -9.48
CA SER A 136 -17.66 6.86 -9.83
C SER A 136 -16.17 6.54 -9.80
N LEU A 137 -15.30 7.46 -10.19
CA LEU A 137 -13.85 7.30 -10.08
C LEU A 137 -13.37 7.36 -8.63
N ASP A 138 -14.02 8.16 -7.78
CA ASP A 138 -13.72 8.18 -6.34
C ASP A 138 -13.96 6.80 -5.68
N ARG A 139 -14.99 6.07 -6.09
CA ARG A 139 -15.23 4.67 -5.63
C ARG A 139 -14.12 3.71 -6.07
N GLU A 140 -13.51 3.98 -7.23
CA GLU A 140 -12.33 3.27 -7.72
C GLU A 140 -11.02 3.85 -7.14
N LYS A 141 -11.10 4.81 -6.19
CA LYS A 141 -9.96 5.48 -5.55
C LYS A 141 -9.04 6.20 -6.57
N LEU A 142 -9.64 6.76 -7.58
CA LEU A 142 -9.01 7.56 -8.64
C LEU A 142 -9.56 8.98 -8.60
N LEU A 143 -8.72 9.98 -8.88
CA LEU A 143 -9.11 11.39 -8.83
C LEU A 143 -9.17 11.99 -10.23
N VAL A 144 -10.13 12.90 -10.43
CA VAL A 144 -10.31 13.64 -11.69
C VAL A 144 -9.60 14.99 -11.57
N ALA A 145 -8.50 15.18 -12.29
CA ALA A 145 -7.78 16.44 -12.40
C ALA A 145 -8.39 17.38 -13.46
N GLY A 146 -9.15 16.83 -14.42
CA GLY A 146 -9.83 17.60 -15.46
C GLY A 146 -10.64 16.69 -16.36
N PHE A 147 -11.67 17.27 -16.99
CA PHE A 147 -12.55 16.55 -17.89
C PHE A 147 -13.03 17.46 -19.01
N GLU A 148 -13.12 16.95 -20.23
CA GLU A 148 -13.64 17.61 -21.40
C GLU A 148 -14.49 16.63 -22.19
N LEU A 149 -15.68 17.05 -22.59
CA LEU A 149 -16.62 16.22 -23.35
C LEU A 149 -16.91 16.84 -24.71
N GLN A 150 -16.75 16.05 -25.75
CA GLN A 150 -17.11 16.39 -27.13
C GLN A 150 -18.15 15.40 -27.69
N PRO A 151 -18.78 15.68 -28.80
CA PRO A 151 -19.86 14.81 -29.34
C PRO A 151 -19.45 13.36 -29.60
N ARG A 152 -18.16 13.11 -29.89
CA ARG A 152 -17.63 11.78 -30.19
C ARG A 152 -16.39 11.40 -29.42
N SER A 153 -15.85 12.30 -28.61
CA SER A 153 -14.64 12.04 -27.80
C SER A 153 -14.78 12.60 -26.38
N ALA A 154 -14.07 12.01 -25.46
CA ALA A 154 -13.95 12.52 -24.10
C ALA A 154 -12.50 12.44 -23.62
N THR A 155 -12.00 13.53 -23.04
CA THR A 155 -10.67 13.59 -22.46
C THR A 155 -10.77 13.66 -20.93
N LEU A 156 -10.10 12.71 -20.27
CA LEU A 156 -10.01 12.61 -18.81
C LEU A 156 -8.57 12.82 -18.38
N ARG A 157 -8.32 13.82 -17.52
CA ARG A 157 -7.06 13.96 -16.77
C ARG A 157 -7.21 13.23 -15.44
N LEU A 158 -6.40 12.17 -15.27
CA LEU A 158 -6.56 11.18 -14.21
C LEU A 158 -5.38 11.22 -13.25
N GLU A 159 -5.62 11.43 -11.97
CA GLU A 159 -4.62 11.19 -10.92
C GLU A 159 -4.83 9.81 -10.32
N ASN A 160 -3.73 9.07 -10.13
CA ASN A 160 -3.71 7.73 -9.58
C ASN A 160 -2.96 7.66 -8.25
N PRO A 161 -3.61 7.94 -7.11
CA PRO A 161 -2.97 7.85 -5.80
C PRO A 161 -2.89 6.42 -5.25
N THR A 162 -3.48 5.43 -5.95
CA THR A 162 -3.79 4.13 -5.34
C THR A 162 -3.11 2.95 -6.01
N TYR A 163 -3.10 2.91 -7.36
CA TYR A 163 -2.64 1.71 -8.08
C TYR A 163 -1.16 1.84 -8.45
N GLY A 164 -0.36 0.82 -8.08
CA GLY A 164 1.06 0.77 -8.42
C GLY A 164 1.34 0.60 -9.91
N ALA A 165 0.39 -0.02 -10.66
CA ALA A 165 0.48 -0.15 -12.10
C ALA A 165 -0.39 0.91 -12.80
N PRO A 166 0.19 1.87 -13.55
CA PRO A 166 -0.58 2.88 -14.27
C PRO A 166 -1.61 2.29 -15.24
N ALA A 167 -1.29 1.18 -15.89
CA ALA A 167 -2.21 0.48 -16.80
C ALA A 167 -3.50 -0.01 -16.08
N GLN A 168 -3.40 -0.39 -14.81
CA GLN A 168 -4.56 -0.79 -14.00
C GLN A 168 -5.49 0.40 -13.74
N ALA A 169 -4.93 1.56 -13.39
CA ALA A 169 -5.71 2.78 -13.18
C ALA A 169 -6.43 3.21 -14.47
N ILE A 170 -5.70 3.18 -15.60
CA ILE A 170 -6.24 3.52 -16.92
C ILE A 170 -7.37 2.57 -17.30
N GLY A 171 -7.17 1.25 -17.14
CA GLY A 171 -8.19 0.26 -17.46
C GLY A 171 -9.47 0.41 -16.60
N ARG A 172 -9.33 0.73 -15.30
CA ARG A 172 -10.48 1.02 -14.42
C ARG A 172 -11.20 2.30 -14.84
N ALA A 173 -10.46 3.36 -15.15
CA ALA A 173 -11.04 4.61 -15.62
C ALA A 173 -11.79 4.43 -16.95
N ALA A 174 -11.22 3.70 -17.90
CA ALA A 174 -11.85 3.39 -19.18
C ALA A 174 -13.20 2.64 -18.99
N ARG A 175 -13.24 1.63 -18.10
CA ARG A 175 -14.48 0.90 -17.78
C ARG A 175 -15.53 1.80 -17.13
N VAL A 176 -15.14 2.70 -16.25
CA VAL A 176 -16.05 3.73 -15.71
C VAL A 176 -16.57 4.63 -16.81
N MET A 177 -15.72 5.07 -17.74
CA MET A 177 -16.13 5.90 -18.87
C MET A 177 -17.15 5.20 -19.75
N THR A 178 -17.04 3.90 -20.05
CA THR A 178 -18.05 3.15 -20.83
C THR A 178 -19.44 3.18 -20.20
N ARG A 179 -19.54 3.39 -18.89
CA ARG A 179 -20.81 3.40 -18.13
C ARG A 179 -21.42 4.79 -18.01
N ILE A 180 -20.63 5.83 -18.16
CA ILE A 180 -21.06 7.22 -17.84
C ILE A 180 -21.13 8.10 -19.08
N MET A 181 -20.24 7.88 -20.05
CA MET A 181 -20.25 8.67 -21.28
C MET A 181 -21.52 8.40 -22.11
N PRO A 182 -22.04 9.43 -22.81
CA PRO A 182 -23.09 9.24 -23.83
C PRO A 182 -22.68 8.19 -24.87
N ASP A 183 -23.64 7.51 -25.44
CA ASP A 183 -23.41 6.38 -26.35
C ASP A 183 -22.69 6.77 -27.64
N SER A 184 -22.79 8.02 -28.07
CA SER A 184 -22.12 8.53 -29.28
C SER A 184 -20.63 8.79 -29.07
N VAL A 185 -20.14 8.84 -27.79
CA VAL A 185 -18.74 9.05 -27.49
C VAL A 185 -17.98 7.74 -27.72
N GLU A 186 -17.13 7.75 -28.75
CA GLU A 186 -16.35 6.60 -29.19
C GLU A 186 -14.91 6.63 -28.72
N GLU A 187 -14.31 7.82 -28.73
CA GLU A 187 -12.89 7.97 -28.37
C GLU A 187 -12.73 8.43 -26.93
N PHE A 188 -11.99 7.65 -26.14
CA PHE A 188 -11.61 7.98 -24.76
C PHE A 188 -10.12 8.30 -24.71
N THR A 189 -9.78 9.55 -24.43
CA THR A 189 -8.40 9.96 -24.19
C THR A 189 -8.19 10.13 -22.69
N ILE A 190 -7.32 9.29 -22.12
CA ILE A 190 -6.92 9.35 -20.71
C ILE A 190 -5.51 9.90 -20.61
N VAL A 191 -5.35 10.98 -19.86
CA VAL A 191 -4.08 11.65 -19.59
C VAL A 191 -3.76 11.48 -18.12
N PRO A 192 -2.85 10.57 -17.74
CA PRO A 192 -2.36 10.48 -16.38
C PRO A 192 -1.71 11.79 -15.94
N VAL A 193 -1.94 12.20 -14.70
CA VAL A 193 -1.37 13.39 -14.10
C VAL A 193 -0.57 12.98 -12.86
N GLU A 194 0.70 13.38 -12.81
CA GLU A 194 1.58 13.17 -11.67
C GLU A 194 2.13 14.50 -11.17
N ASN A 195 1.93 14.79 -9.89
CA ASN A 195 2.37 16.04 -9.26
C ASN A 195 1.90 17.30 -10.02
N GLY A 196 0.65 17.25 -10.55
CA GLY A 196 0.07 18.33 -11.34
C GLY A 196 0.55 18.43 -12.80
N MET A 197 1.46 17.54 -13.24
CA MET A 197 1.97 17.52 -14.62
C MET A 197 1.29 16.43 -15.45
N PRO A 198 0.75 16.76 -16.63
CA PRO A 198 0.21 15.75 -17.53
C PRO A 198 1.31 14.88 -18.13
N MET A 199 1.08 13.57 -18.15
CA MET A 199 1.93 12.57 -18.78
C MET A 199 1.47 12.27 -20.20
N SER A 200 1.99 11.20 -20.80
CA SER A 200 1.57 10.77 -22.14
C SER A 200 0.10 10.39 -22.20
N ALA A 201 -0.63 10.92 -23.15
CA ALA A 201 -2.03 10.58 -23.40
C ALA A 201 -2.16 9.17 -23.98
N ILE A 202 -3.17 8.45 -23.54
CA ILE A 202 -3.58 7.14 -24.05
C ILE A 202 -4.98 7.27 -24.62
N THR A 203 -5.14 6.96 -25.91
CA THR A 203 -6.44 6.98 -26.57
C THR A 203 -6.92 5.55 -26.81
N LEU A 204 -8.17 5.29 -26.42
CA LEU A 204 -8.86 4.01 -26.53
C LEU A 204 -10.15 4.18 -27.30
N GLN A 205 -10.48 3.21 -28.16
CA GLN A 205 -11.78 3.17 -28.83
C GLN A 205 -12.77 2.40 -27.95
N ARG A 206 -13.96 2.97 -27.74
CA ARG A 206 -15.01 2.34 -26.94
C ARG A 206 -15.44 1.00 -27.51
N SER A 207 -15.59 0.92 -28.83
CA SER A 207 -15.94 -0.32 -29.54
C SER A 207 -14.95 -1.46 -29.29
N ASP A 208 -13.64 -1.15 -29.23
CA ASP A 208 -12.61 -2.14 -28.94
C ASP A 208 -12.72 -2.65 -27.50
N LEU A 209 -13.00 -1.76 -26.54
CA LEU A 209 -13.21 -2.16 -25.14
C LEU A 209 -14.46 -3.04 -25.00
N GLU A 210 -15.53 -2.71 -25.72
CA GLU A 210 -16.79 -3.46 -25.71
C GLU A 210 -16.62 -4.86 -26.34
N ALA A 211 -15.82 -5.00 -27.39
CA ALA A 211 -15.52 -6.27 -28.03
C ALA A 211 -14.63 -7.17 -27.15
N LEU A 212 -13.51 -6.63 -26.65
CA LEU A 212 -12.50 -7.42 -25.91
C LEU A 212 -13.01 -8.00 -24.58
N GLU A 213 -14.02 -7.43 -23.96
CA GLU A 213 -14.51 -7.89 -22.65
C GLU A 213 -15.80 -8.73 -22.74
N ASN A 214 -16.46 -8.79 -23.93
CA ASN A 214 -17.71 -9.51 -24.13
C ASN A 214 -17.61 -10.69 -25.14
N ASP A 215 -16.41 -10.93 -25.69
CA ASP A 215 -16.06 -12.13 -26.45
C ASP A 215 -15.43 -13.19 -25.53
#